data_d5d3446d18234ebc57a9aad159d45970
#
_entry.id   d5d3446d18234ebc57a9aad159d45970
#
_cell.length_a   1.000
_cell.length_b   1.000
_cell.length_c   1.000
_cell.angle_alpha   90.00
_cell.angle_beta   90.00
_cell.angle_gamma   90.00
#
_symmetry.space_group_name_H-M   'P 1'
#
loop_
_entity.id
_entity.type
_entity.pdbx_description
1 polymer ?
#
loop_
_entity_poly.entity_id
_entity_poly.type
_entity_poly.pdbx_seq_one_letter_code
_entity_poly.pdbx_strand_id
1 'polypeptide(L)'
;MKVISNLRISEQGLEAKGKNGKWCPVLLSQGDMDGACSVYSLMMDLILIRTINRSDVTIRKKADGRKSKGRLLHEFLDNHGLIANGFKFEEVKSLLQSSFLKVVTSEYIDEDNILDRIKGSIDDDMPII
;
A
#
# COMPACT_ATOMS: atom_id res chain seq x y z
N MET A 1 -1.87 -18.94 -14.58
CA MET A 1 -1.67 -18.10 -13.37
C MET A 1 -2.28 -16.76 -13.67
N LYS A 2 -3.24 -16.32 -12.87
CA LYS A 2 -3.86 -14.99 -13.01
C LYS A 2 -2.92 -13.95 -12.39
N VAL A 3 -2.88 -12.77 -12.97
CA VAL A 3 -2.17 -11.60 -12.46
C VAL A 3 -3.20 -10.49 -12.31
N ILE A 4 -3.04 -9.65 -11.31
CA ILE A 4 -3.90 -8.49 -11.07
C ILE A 4 -3.95 -7.63 -12.35
N SER A 5 -5.16 -7.31 -12.81
CA SER A 5 -5.40 -6.69 -14.14
C SER A 5 -4.74 -5.32 -14.33
N ASN A 6 -4.50 -4.61 -13.22
CA ASN A 6 -3.85 -3.30 -13.22
C ASN A 6 -2.32 -3.33 -13.10
N LEU A 7 -1.73 -4.52 -13.15
CA LEU A 7 -0.32 -4.75 -12.94
C LEU A 7 0.36 -5.24 -14.19
N ARG A 8 1.56 -4.78 -14.46
CA ARG A 8 2.45 -5.33 -15.50
C ARG A 8 3.90 -5.28 -15.07
N ILE A 9 4.70 -6.12 -15.69
CA ILE A 9 6.17 -6.05 -15.60
C ILE A 9 6.68 -5.38 -16.87
N SER A 10 7.50 -4.37 -16.73
CA SER A 10 8.20 -3.67 -17.82
C SER A 10 9.70 -3.69 -17.60
N GLU A 11 10.47 -3.11 -18.52
CA GLU A 11 11.92 -2.90 -18.33
C GLU A 11 12.23 -2.02 -17.11
N GLN A 12 11.28 -1.20 -16.68
CA GLN A 12 11.38 -0.35 -15.48
C GLN A 12 10.94 -1.05 -14.20
N GLY A 13 10.61 -2.36 -14.26
CA GLY A 13 10.12 -3.16 -13.14
C GLY A 13 8.61 -3.25 -13.09
N LEU A 14 8.06 -3.35 -11.87
CA LEU A 14 6.65 -3.52 -11.63
C LEU A 14 5.91 -2.19 -11.77
N GLU A 15 4.89 -2.13 -12.63
CA GLU A 15 4.10 -0.94 -12.89
C GLU A 15 2.61 -1.21 -12.67
N ALA A 16 1.90 -0.20 -12.13
CA ALA A 16 0.45 -0.18 -12.04
C ALA A 16 -0.17 0.90 -12.93
N LYS A 17 -1.37 0.62 -13.44
CA LYS A 17 -2.13 1.56 -14.24
C LYS A 17 -2.88 2.54 -13.33
N GLY A 18 -2.46 3.81 -13.33
CA GLY A 18 -3.08 4.87 -12.54
C GLY A 18 -4.49 5.24 -13.00
N LYS A 19 -5.18 6.10 -12.22
CA LYS A 19 -6.54 6.61 -12.56
C LYS A 19 -6.60 7.33 -13.91
N ASN A 20 -5.51 7.94 -14.32
CA ASN A 20 -5.38 8.63 -15.61
C ASN A 20 -5.05 7.69 -16.79
N GLY A 21 -5.08 6.37 -16.56
CA GLY A 21 -4.75 5.36 -17.56
C GLY A 21 -3.26 5.18 -17.85
N LYS A 22 -2.38 5.98 -17.26
CA LYS A 22 -0.92 5.89 -17.44
C LYS A 22 -0.32 4.85 -16.51
N TRP A 23 0.70 4.15 -17.01
CA TRP A 23 1.48 3.22 -16.22
C TRP A 23 2.51 3.98 -15.37
N CYS A 24 2.65 3.59 -14.13
CA CYS A 24 3.58 4.19 -13.18
C CYS A 24 4.27 3.09 -12.38
N PRO A 25 5.57 3.22 -12.09
CA PRO A 25 6.25 2.28 -11.20
C PRO A 25 5.55 2.19 -9.85
N VAL A 26 5.36 0.96 -9.35
CA VAL A 26 4.75 0.70 -8.04
C VAL A 26 5.81 0.60 -6.97
N LEU A 27 6.97 0.00 -7.32
CA LEU A 27 8.02 -0.26 -6.35
C LEU A 27 8.50 1.04 -5.69
N LEU A 28 8.43 1.06 -4.38
CA LEU A 28 9.01 2.09 -3.52
C LEU A 28 10.28 1.52 -2.90
N SER A 29 11.41 2.19 -3.11
CA SER A 29 12.66 1.79 -2.48
C SER A 29 12.61 2.18 -1.00
N GLN A 30 12.85 1.20 -0.15
CA GLN A 30 13.05 1.41 1.27
C GLN A 30 14.48 1.88 1.51
N GLY A 31 14.70 2.80 2.45
CA GLY A 31 16.03 3.20 2.89
C GLY A 31 16.72 2.07 3.68
N ASP A 32 18.04 1.98 3.58
CA ASP A 32 18.82 0.89 4.19
C ASP A 32 18.74 0.84 5.72
N MET A 33 18.21 1.87 6.35
CA MET A 33 18.19 2.03 7.82
C MET A 33 16.79 2.25 8.39
N ASP A 34 15.72 2.08 7.60
CA ASP A 34 14.37 2.25 8.12
C ASP A 34 13.66 0.90 8.32
N GLY A 35 12.89 0.78 9.39
CA GLY A 35 12.08 -0.39 9.73
C GLY A 35 10.67 -0.36 9.10
N ALA A 36 10.45 0.45 8.09
CA ALA A 36 9.11 0.78 7.58
C ALA A 36 8.60 -0.16 6.47
N CYS A 37 9.11 -1.39 6.36
CA CYS A 37 8.74 -2.33 5.29
C CYS A 37 7.21 -2.51 5.16
N SER A 38 6.49 -2.63 6.27
CA SER A 38 5.03 -2.76 6.26
C SER A 38 4.32 -1.52 5.69
N VAL A 39 4.84 -0.34 5.98
CA VAL A 39 4.30 0.92 5.44
C VAL A 39 4.55 1.03 3.94
N TYR A 40 5.76 0.68 3.48
CA TYR A 40 6.08 0.66 2.05
C TYR A 40 5.21 -0.34 1.28
N SER A 41 5.03 -1.55 1.82
CA SER A 41 4.13 -2.56 1.22
C SER A 41 2.71 -2.03 1.12
N LEU A 42 2.16 -1.49 2.20
CA LEU A 42 0.83 -0.89 2.20
C LEU A 42 0.71 0.26 1.17
N MET A 43 1.71 1.14 1.08
CA MET A 43 1.70 2.22 0.10
C MET A 43 1.72 1.70 -1.34
N MET A 44 2.50 0.65 -1.62
CA MET A 44 2.53 0.00 -2.93
C MET A 44 1.16 -0.59 -3.29
N ASP A 45 0.49 -1.26 -2.35
CA ASP A 45 -0.84 -1.80 -2.56
C ASP A 45 -1.91 -0.71 -2.77
N LEU A 46 -1.85 0.37 -2.00
CA LEU A 46 -2.74 1.52 -2.19
C LEU A 46 -2.54 2.19 -3.56
N ILE A 47 -1.33 2.17 -4.10
CA ILE A 47 -1.05 2.60 -5.49
C ILE A 47 -1.67 1.61 -6.48
N LEU A 48 -1.50 0.31 -6.25
CA LEU A 48 -2.00 -0.75 -7.11
C LEU A 48 -3.53 -0.72 -7.22
N ILE A 49 -4.24 -0.57 -6.10
CA ILE A 49 -5.70 -0.42 -6.08
C ILE A 49 -6.18 1.00 -6.43
N ARG A 50 -5.29 1.88 -6.85
CA ARG A 50 -5.57 3.26 -7.29
C ARG A 50 -6.18 4.17 -6.23
N THR A 51 -6.00 3.88 -4.96
CA THR A 51 -6.47 4.74 -3.86
C THR A 51 -5.60 5.98 -3.74
N ILE A 52 -4.28 5.82 -3.88
CA ILE A 52 -3.31 6.91 -3.93
C ILE A 52 -2.52 6.85 -5.25
N ASN A 53 -1.81 7.94 -5.57
CA ASN A 53 -0.86 7.96 -6.69
C ASN A 53 0.57 7.92 -6.15
N ARG A 54 1.51 7.47 -6.97
CA ARG A 54 2.93 7.50 -6.60
C ARG A 54 3.39 8.91 -6.17
N SER A 55 2.89 9.96 -6.81
CA SER A 55 3.21 11.35 -6.44
C SER A 55 2.72 11.76 -5.06
N ASP A 56 1.74 11.06 -4.50
CA ASP A 56 1.21 11.35 -3.16
C ASP A 56 2.17 10.88 -2.07
N VAL A 57 2.97 9.84 -2.33
CA VAL A 57 3.96 9.29 -1.39
C VAL A 57 5.36 9.90 -1.53
N THR A 58 5.52 10.90 -2.37
CA THR A 58 6.78 11.63 -2.49
C THR A 58 6.89 12.64 -1.35
N ILE A 59 7.89 12.50 -0.50
CA ILE A 59 8.14 13.25 0.76
C ILE A 59 8.07 14.79 0.61
N ARG A 60 8.14 15.32 -0.60
CA ARG A 60 8.18 16.76 -0.88
C ARG A 60 6.81 17.45 -0.90
N LYS A 61 5.70 16.71 -0.85
CA LYS A 61 4.35 17.30 -0.85
C LYS A 61 3.67 17.04 0.48
N LYS A 62 3.35 18.12 1.19
CA LYS A 62 2.52 18.05 2.39
C LYS A 62 1.17 17.44 2.04
N ALA A 63 0.81 16.33 2.70
CA ALA A 63 -0.46 15.66 2.48
C ALA A 63 -1.63 16.54 2.93
N ASP A 64 -2.71 16.58 2.13
CA ASP A 64 -3.93 17.32 2.50
C ASP A 64 -4.74 16.50 3.53
N GLY A 65 -4.59 16.83 4.81
CA GLY A 65 -5.27 16.17 5.93
C GLY A 65 -6.80 16.24 5.93
N ARG A 66 -7.42 17.01 5.00
CA ARG A 66 -8.88 17.08 4.86
C ARG A 66 -9.46 15.81 4.20
N LYS A 67 -8.65 15.08 3.45
CA LYS A 67 -9.03 13.86 2.73
C LYS A 67 -8.55 12.63 3.49
N SER A 68 -9.31 11.53 3.44
CA SER A 68 -8.95 10.27 4.11
C SER A 68 -7.55 9.78 3.73
N LYS A 69 -7.21 9.79 2.44
CA LYS A 69 -5.87 9.45 1.96
C LYS A 69 -4.79 10.38 2.49
N GLY A 70 -5.08 11.67 2.61
CA GLY A 70 -4.13 12.65 3.14
C GLY A 70 -3.89 12.47 4.64
N ARG A 71 -4.92 12.12 5.40
CA ARG A 71 -4.76 11.79 6.83
C ARG A 71 -3.89 10.56 7.01
N LEU A 72 -4.15 9.50 6.26
CA LEU A 72 -3.33 8.29 6.32
C LEU A 72 -1.86 8.58 5.99
N LEU A 73 -1.62 9.32 4.90
CA LEU A 73 -0.26 9.69 4.50
C LEU A 73 0.44 10.57 5.56
N HIS A 74 -0.31 11.48 6.18
CA HIS A 74 0.20 12.33 7.26
C HIS A 74 0.64 11.48 8.46
N GLU A 75 -0.20 10.52 8.91
CA GLU A 75 0.13 9.62 10.01
C GLU A 75 1.40 8.81 9.71
N PHE A 76 1.52 8.28 8.51
CA PHE A 76 2.70 7.49 8.15
C PHE A 76 3.96 8.32 7.89
N LEU A 77 3.83 9.52 7.35
CA LEU A 77 4.99 10.35 6.97
C LEU A 77 5.45 11.25 8.12
N ASP A 78 4.54 11.75 8.96
CA ASP A 78 4.87 12.73 10.01
C ASP A 78 5.06 12.07 11.39
N ASN A 79 4.50 10.89 11.66
CA ASN A 79 4.59 10.22 12.96
C ASN A 79 5.73 9.20 13.08
N HIS A 80 6.86 9.47 12.44
CA HIS A 80 8.08 8.68 12.58
C HIS A 80 8.04 7.23 12.04
N GLY A 81 6.91 6.77 11.50
CA GLY A 81 6.74 5.41 11.03
C GLY A 81 7.65 5.01 9.88
N LEU A 82 8.10 5.97 9.10
CA LEU A 82 8.99 5.71 7.96
C LEU A 82 10.48 5.68 8.33
N ILE A 83 10.88 6.18 9.50
CA ILE A 83 12.30 6.47 9.74
C ILE A 83 12.94 5.64 10.84
N ALA A 84 12.22 5.25 11.91
CA ALA A 84 12.93 4.70 13.07
C ALA A 84 12.59 3.26 13.43
N ASN A 85 11.33 2.90 13.55
CA ASN A 85 10.94 1.63 14.20
C ASN A 85 9.92 0.81 13.40
N GLY A 86 9.45 1.28 12.25
CA GLY A 86 8.34 0.67 11.54
C GLY A 86 7.03 0.73 12.35
N PHE A 87 5.99 0.09 11.82
CA PHE A 87 4.71 -0.06 12.51
C PHE A 87 4.45 -1.54 12.79
N LYS A 88 3.92 -1.82 13.98
CA LYS A 88 3.35 -3.13 14.27
C LYS A 88 2.06 -3.31 13.49
N PHE A 89 1.70 -4.55 13.19
CA PHE A 89 0.47 -4.87 12.44
C PHE A 89 -0.78 -4.22 13.05
N GLU A 90 -0.93 -4.26 14.38
CA GLU A 90 -2.08 -3.65 15.07
C GLU A 90 -2.12 -2.12 14.95
N GLU A 91 -0.97 -1.48 14.87
CA GLU A 91 -0.89 -0.03 14.65
C GLU A 91 -1.32 0.32 13.23
N VAL A 92 -0.83 -0.42 12.22
CA VAL A 92 -1.25 -0.26 10.83
C VAL A 92 -2.75 -0.48 10.68
N LYS A 93 -3.28 -1.53 11.31
CA LYS A 93 -4.71 -1.84 11.32
C LYS A 93 -5.54 -0.71 11.93
N SER A 94 -5.11 -0.19 13.08
CA SER A 94 -5.78 0.93 13.76
C SER A 94 -5.76 2.20 12.90
N LEU A 95 -4.63 2.51 12.27
CA LEU A 95 -4.51 3.67 11.39
C LEU A 95 -5.37 3.54 10.13
N LEU A 96 -5.46 2.37 9.54
CA LEU A 96 -6.35 2.11 8.41
C LEU A 96 -7.81 2.31 8.78
N GLN A 97 -8.23 1.81 9.93
CA GLN A 97 -9.59 1.98 10.44
C GLN A 97 -9.91 3.46 10.73
N SER A 98 -9.00 4.17 11.40
CA SER A 98 -9.18 5.59 11.76
C SER A 98 -9.16 6.52 10.55
N SER A 99 -8.44 6.16 9.49
CA SER A 99 -8.37 6.94 8.26
C SER A 99 -9.61 6.88 7.39
N PHE A 100 -10.57 6.01 7.73
CA PHE A 100 -11.80 5.78 6.96
C PHE A 100 -11.57 5.26 5.53
N LEU A 101 -10.45 4.58 5.30
CA LEU A 101 -10.20 3.89 4.04
C LEU A 101 -10.95 2.55 4.02
N LYS A 102 -12.19 2.58 3.58
CA LYS A 102 -13.06 1.40 3.46
C LYS A 102 -12.61 0.38 2.38
N VAL A 103 -11.55 0.70 1.67
CA VAL A 103 -11.02 -0.14 0.58
C VAL A 103 -10.01 -1.18 1.05
N VAL A 104 -9.60 -1.13 2.31
CA VAL A 104 -8.66 -2.07 2.91
C VAL A 104 -9.33 -2.77 4.08
N THR A 105 -9.24 -4.08 4.09
CA THR A 105 -9.65 -4.92 5.23
C THR A 105 -8.43 -5.63 5.79
N SER A 106 -8.44 -5.89 7.09
CA SER A 106 -7.40 -6.68 7.75
C SER A 106 -8.05 -7.85 8.48
N GLU A 107 -7.53 -9.04 8.27
CA GLU A 107 -7.99 -10.25 8.92
C GLU A 107 -6.80 -11.13 9.31
N TYR A 108 -6.98 -11.94 10.33
CA TYR A 108 -6.05 -13.01 10.63
C TYR A 108 -6.43 -14.24 9.82
N ILE A 109 -5.47 -14.90 9.21
CA ILE A 109 -5.66 -16.09 8.41
C ILE A 109 -4.87 -17.21 9.07
N ASP A 110 -5.50 -18.36 9.29
CA ASP A 110 -4.82 -19.55 9.76
C ASP A 110 -3.83 -20.06 8.69
N GLU A 111 -2.68 -20.57 9.14
CA GLU A 111 -1.59 -21.01 8.25
C GLU A 111 -2.06 -22.03 7.23
N ASP A 112 -2.97 -22.93 7.60
CA ASP A 112 -3.50 -23.99 6.73
C ASP A 112 -4.29 -23.46 5.51
N ASN A 113 -4.84 -22.25 5.60
CA ASN A 113 -5.70 -21.65 4.57
C ASN A 113 -5.05 -20.49 3.79
N ILE A 114 -3.80 -20.17 4.10
CA ILE A 114 -3.15 -18.95 3.57
C ILE A 114 -3.04 -18.97 2.03
N LEU A 115 -2.68 -20.12 1.44
CA LEU A 115 -2.50 -20.22 -0.01
C LEU A 115 -3.81 -20.08 -0.79
N ASP A 116 -4.88 -20.67 -0.28
CA ASP A 116 -6.20 -20.56 -0.92
C ASP A 116 -6.76 -19.16 -0.79
N ARG A 117 -6.47 -18.49 0.32
CA ARG A 117 -6.84 -17.09 0.54
C ARG A 117 -6.09 -16.15 -0.40
N ILE A 118 -4.77 -16.38 -0.57
CA ILE A 118 -3.95 -15.62 -1.53
C ILE A 118 -4.48 -15.80 -2.96
N LYS A 119 -4.76 -17.04 -3.37
CA LYS A 119 -5.31 -17.32 -4.70
C LYS A 119 -6.66 -16.63 -4.91
N GLY A 120 -7.58 -16.76 -3.94
CA GLY A 120 -8.90 -16.12 -4.00
C GLY A 120 -8.78 -14.60 -4.15
N SER A 121 -7.93 -13.95 -3.38
CA SER A 121 -7.74 -12.50 -3.49
C SER A 121 -7.17 -12.09 -4.84
N ILE A 122 -6.20 -12.84 -5.38
CA ILE A 122 -5.66 -12.57 -6.73
C ILE A 122 -6.75 -12.77 -7.80
N ASP A 123 -7.62 -13.77 -7.63
CA ASP A 123 -8.74 -14.02 -8.54
C ASP A 123 -9.78 -12.91 -8.49
N ASP A 124 -9.91 -12.22 -7.37
CA ASP A 124 -10.76 -11.03 -7.18
C ASP A 124 -10.05 -9.70 -7.51
N ASP A 125 -8.86 -9.73 -8.12
CA ASP A 125 -8.03 -8.55 -8.41
C ASP A 125 -7.64 -7.74 -7.15
N MET A 126 -7.57 -8.38 -5.99
CA MET A 126 -7.20 -7.75 -4.72
C MET A 126 -5.76 -8.08 -4.34
N PRO A 127 -4.88 -7.09 -4.14
CA PRO A 127 -3.55 -7.32 -3.60
C PRO A 127 -3.60 -7.71 -2.12
N ILE A 128 -2.59 -8.45 -1.67
CA ILE A 128 -2.40 -8.87 -0.27
C ILE A 128 -1.01 -8.45 0.19
N ILE A 129 -0.92 -7.96 1.42
CA ILE A 129 0.34 -7.63 2.09
C ILE A 129 0.70 -8.74 3.06
#